data_8c62cb59eb785cdf40ead7727c8f646b
#
_entry.id   8c62cb59eb785cdf40ead7727c8f646b
#
_cell.length_a   1.000
_cell.length_b   1.000
_cell.length_c   1.000
_cell.angle_alpha   90.00
_cell.angle_beta   90.00
_cell.angle_gamma   90.00
#
_symmetry.space_group_name_H-M   'P 1'
#
loop_
_entity.id
_entity.type
_entity.pdbx_description
1 polymer ?
#
loop_
_entity_poly.entity_id
_entity_poly.type
_entity_poly.pdbx_seq_one_letter_code
_entity_poly.pdbx_strand_id
1 'polypeptide(L)'
;MKRKPLFPFVFPLCDSKGKFLRPNALIKSRGFSFSYLLIVMLIWYFLGFGHWGGRVCESFIQQLSCSSAIWPNKLFSKPHEYILSFFTSPYFHNDPPHLKLVIYGFLIFAQSFEARSSPKSAMLLFFLSITFTCLLIGLIMNIGHYLDPDSALFNGALDRSFMGGSVGMFGLLGGLSHYSRKKWLIPSIVVMFEIWNRYFNGMNIYITMGHLTSFFFGFILWSYWLKYEN
;
A
#
# COMPACT_ATOMS: atom_id res chain seq x y z
N MET A 1 -25.79 20.08 -8.60
CA MET A 1 -24.62 19.18 -8.33
C MET A 1 -23.33 19.99 -8.34
N LYS A 2 -22.52 19.96 -7.25
CA LYS A 2 -21.19 20.60 -7.26
C LYS A 2 -20.24 19.83 -8.17
N ARG A 3 -19.54 20.54 -9.06
CA ARG A 3 -18.58 19.92 -9.99
C ARG A 3 -17.43 19.27 -9.17
N LYS A 4 -17.13 18.00 -9.44
CA LYS A 4 -15.96 17.32 -8.87
C LYS A 4 -14.67 18.05 -9.29
N PRO A 5 -13.63 18.15 -8.43
CA PRO A 5 -12.35 18.74 -8.81
C PRO A 5 -11.63 17.86 -9.84
N LEU A 6 -10.67 18.43 -10.57
CA LEU A 6 -9.82 17.66 -11.49
C LEU A 6 -8.92 16.70 -10.70
N PHE A 7 -8.27 17.21 -9.65
CA PHE A 7 -7.49 16.42 -8.70
C PHE A 7 -8.23 16.38 -7.35
N PRO A 8 -8.50 15.18 -6.80
CA PRO A 8 -9.30 15.04 -5.58
C PRO A 8 -8.48 15.21 -4.29
N PHE A 9 -7.28 15.74 -4.37
CA PHE A 9 -6.42 15.93 -3.20
C PHE A 9 -6.97 16.99 -2.27
N VAL A 10 -6.77 16.76 -0.98
CA VAL A 10 -7.18 17.66 0.10
C VAL A 10 -5.95 18.00 0.93
N PHE A 11 -5.78 19.26 1.31
CA PHE A 11 -4.70 19.62 2.22
C PHE A 11 -4.90 18.92 3.59
N PRO A 12 -3.85 18.35 4.21
CA PRO A 12 -4.02 17.49 5.40
C PRO A 12 -4.79 18.12 6.55
N LEU A 13 -4.67 19.43 6.75
CA LEU A 13 -5.33 20.15 7.83
C LEU A 13 -6.71 20.73 7.44
N CYS A 14 -7.20 20.44 6.21
CA CYS A 14 -8.45 20.99 5.71
C CYS A 14 -9.50 19.91 5.49
N ASP A 15 -10.77 20.31 5.50
CA ASP A 15 -11.87 19.47 5.03
C ASP A 15 -11.88 19.35 3.49
N SER A 16 -12.79 18.56 2.95
CA SER A 16 -12.94 18.37 1.49
C SER A 16 -13.37 19.65 0.73
N LYS A 17 -13.70 20.73 1.45
CA LYS A 17 -14.04 22.07 0.92
C LYS A 17 -12.90 23.08 1.06
N GLY A 18 -11.74 22.68 1.63
CA GLY A 18 -10.58 23.53 1.85
C GLY A 18 -10.63 24.37 3.13
N LYS A 19 -11.60 24.14 4.02
CA LYS A 19 -11.68 24.84 5.32
C LYS A 19 -10.82 24.14 6.35
N PHE A 20 -10.03 24.90 7.13
CA PHE A 20 -9.22 24.38 8.22
C PHE A 20 -10.08 23.67 9.27
N LEU A 21 -9.66 22.49 9.68
CA LEU A 21 -10.31 21.68 10.69
C LEU A 21 -9.78 22.00 12.09
N ARG A 22 -10.66 21.97 13.08
CA ARG A 22 -10.24 21.97 14.49
C ARG A 22 -9.55 20.63 14.83
N PRO A 23 -8.62 20.58 15.81
CA PRO A 23 -7.87 19.36 16.14
C PRO A 23 -8.76 18.11 16.34
N ASN A 24 -9.85 18.22 17.10
CA ASN A 24 -10.78 17.11 17.32
C ASN A 24 -11.49 16.63 16.03
N ALA A 25 -11.83 17.55 15.14
CA ALA A 25 -12.43 17.21 13.84
C ALA A 25 -11.39 16.60 12.90
N LEU A 26 -10.14 17.03 12.97
CA LEU A 26 -9.02 16.49 12.23
C LEU A 26 -8.79 15.02 12.61
N ILE A 27 -8.67 14.70 13.91
CA ILE A 27 -8.50 13.34 14.41
C ILE A 27 -9.67 12.45 13.98
N LYS A 28 -10.92 12.91 14.11
CA LYS A 28 -12.10 12.16 13.69
C LYS A 28 -12.13 11.87 12.19
N SER A 29 -11.64 12.79 11.36
CA SER A 29 -11.73 12.69 9.90
C SER A 29 -10.49 12.10 9.24
N ARG A 30 -9.35 11.97 9.96
CA ARG A 30 -8.04 11.50 9.49
C ARG A 30 -7.41 10.48 10.45
N GLY A 31 -8.24 9.84 11.29
CA GLY A 31 -7.77 8.99 12.37
C GLY A 31 -6.93 7.82 11.89
N PHE A 32 -7.31 7.17 10.79
CA PHE A 32 -6.53 6.07 10.23
C PHE A 32 -5.17 6.55 9.72
N SER A 33 -5.13 7.56 8.84
CA SER A 33 -3.89 8.01 8.23
C SER A 33 -2.87 8.51 9.24
N PHE A 34 -3.31 9.29 10.24
CA PHE A 34 -2.40 9.80 11.26
C PHE A 34 -1.97 8.71 12.26
N SER A 35 -2.86 7.81 12.66
CA SER A 35 -2.49 6.69 13.52
C SER A 35 -1.50 5.75 12.82
N TYR A 36 -1.72 5.46 11.54
CA TYR A 36 -0.80 4.67 10.75
C TYR A 36 0.60 5.31 10.69
N LEU A 37 0.67 6.61 10.34
CA LEU A 37 1.94 7.33 10.29
C LEU A 37 2.63 7.39 11.65
N LEU A 38 1.88 7.60 12.73
CA LEU A 38 2.45 7.59 14.09
C LEU A 38 3.07 6.23 14.42
N ILE A 39 2.36 5.12 14.14
CA ILE A 39 2.87 3.76 14.39
C ILE A 39 4.13 3.50 13.54
N VAL A 40 4.12 3.84 12.26
CA VAL A 40 5.28 3.68 11.37
C VAL A 40 6.49 4.47 11.88
N MET A 41 6.28 5.72 12.31
CA MET A 41 7.35 6.56 12.86
C MET A 41 7.90 6.01 14.18
N LEU A 42 7.04 5.48 15.06
CA LEU A 42 7.47 4.84 16.31
C LEU A 42 8.27 3.57 16.02
N ILE A 43 7.80 2.72 15.11
CA ILE A 43 8.53 1.50 14.69
C ILE A 43 9.89 1.88 14.11
N TRP A 44 9.93 2.84 13.19
CA TRP A 44 11.19 3.32 12.64
C TRP A 44 12.13 3.88 13.70
N TYR A 45 11.64 4.67 14.65
CA TYR A 45 12.44 5.28 15.70
C TYR A 45 13.04 4.24 16.65
N PHE A 46 12.27 3.23 17.06
CA PHE A 46 12.73 2.23 18.03
C PHE A 46 13.43 1.03 17.40
N LEU A 47 13.04 0.61 16.19
CA LEU A 47 13.51 -0.61 15.55
C LEU A 47 14.38 -0.35 14.31
N GLY A 48 14.36 0.87 13.76
CA GLY A 48 15.09 1.20 12.55
C GLY A 48 14.44 0.65 11.27
N PHE A 49 15.29 0.43 10.26
CA PHE A 49 14.84 -0.14 8.97
C PHE A 49 15.00 -1.65 8.97
N GLY A 50 14.08 -2.35 8.30
CA GLY A 50 14.25 -3.75 7.96
C GLY A 50 15.46 -3.94 7.00
N HIS A 51 16.20 -5.05 7.15
CA HIS A 51 17.34 -5.29 6.28
C HIS A 51 16.91 -5.83 4.91
N TRP A 52 17.42 -5.19 3.86
CA TRP A 52 17.24 -5.63 2.48
C TRP A 52 18.00 -6.93 2.20
N GLY A 53 17.32 -7.86 1.54
CA GLY A 53 17.91 -9.10 1.07
C GLY A 53 18.37 -10.02 2.19
N GLY A 54 17.87 -9.79 3.40
CA GLY A 54 18.33 -10.45 4.59
C GLY A 54 17.94 -11.91 4.69
N ARG A 55 18.77 -12.77 4.13
CA ARG A 55 18.88 -14.14 4.61
C ARG A 55 19.44 -14.18 6.03
N VAL A 56 19.82 -13.03 6.58
CA VAL A 56 20.46 -12.88 7.89
C VAL A 56 19.50 -12.16 8.83
N CYS A 57 18.72 -12.95 9.58
CA CYS A 57 17.84 -12.46 10.64
C CYS A 57 18.48 -12.83 11.99
N GLU A 58 19.66 -12.28 12.27
CA GLU A 58 20.49 -12.69 13.44
C GLU A 58 20.10 -11.96 14.73
N SER A 59 19.88 -10.64 14.65
CA SER A 59 19.48 -9.88 15.83
C SER A 59 17.98 -9.98 16.09
N PHE A 60 17.55 -9.73 17.33
CA PHE A 60 16.12 -9.71 17.70
C PHE A 60 15.29 -8.75 16.82
N ILE A 61 15.82 -7.56 16.53
CA ILE A 61 15.16 -6.56 15.69
C ILE A 61 15.02 -7.06 14.24
N GLN A 62 16.07 -7.70 13.72
CA GLN A 62 16.05 -8.30 12.40
C GLN A 62 15.05 -9.46 12.31
N GLN A 63 15.02 -10.32 13.32
CA GLN A 63 14.06 -11.42 13.41
C GLN A 63 12.62 -10.90 13.42
N LEU A 64 12.33 -9.83 14.15
CA LEU A 64 11.01 -9.22 14.18
C LEU A 64 10.62 -8.64 12.80
N SER A 65 11.55 -7.95 12.14
CA SER A 65 11.33 -7.42 10.78
C SER A 65 11.15 -8.56 9.77
N CYS A 66 12.00 -9.60 9.80
CA CYS A 66 11.89 -10.77 8.91
C CYS A 66 10.60 -11.55 9.10
N SER A 67 10.15 -11.73 10.35
CA SER A 67 8.91 -12.44 10.65
C SER A 67 7.67 -11.64 10.22
N SER A 68 7.77 -10.31 10.23
CA SER A 68 6.70 -9.41 9.82
C SER A 68 6.59 -9.26 8.31
N ALA A 69 7.64 -9.57 7.54
CA ALA A 69 7.66 -9.45 6.09
C ALA A 69 6.79 -10.50 5.40
N ILE A 70 6.24 -10.12 4.25
CA ILE A 70 5.49 -11.03 3.38
C ILE A 70 6.48 -11.81 2.53
N TRP A 71 6.50 -13.13 2.69
CA TRP A 71 7.32 -14.05 1.93
C TRP A 71 6.42 -14.94 1.08
N PRO A 72 6.38 -14.82 -0.26
CA PRO A 72 5.48 -15.63 -1.11
C PRO A 72 5.66 -17.14 -0.95
N ASN A 73 6.87 -17.63 -0.67
CA ASN A 73 7.14 -19.05 -0.42
C ASN A 73 6.46 -19.60 0.86
N LYS A 74 6.03 -18.72 1.78
CA LYS A 74 5.27 -19.12 2.98
C LYS A 74 3.79 -19.40 2.70
N LEU A 75 3.25 -19.02 1.52
CA LEU A 75 1.82 -19.17 1.23
C LEU A 75 1.32 -20.62 1.49
N PHE A 76 2.08 -21.62 1.04
CA PHE A 76 1.71 -23.02 1.22
C PHE A 76 2.48 -23.71 2.34
N SER A 77 3.71 -23.29 2.65
CA SER A 77 4.52 -23.90 3.70
C SER A 77 4.14 -23.46 5.11
N LYS A 78 3.73 -22.20 5.29
CA LYS A 78 3.38 -21.58 6.57
C LYS A 78 2.25 -20.57 6.40
N PRO A 79 1.03 -20.98 6.00
CA PRO A 79 -0.05 -20.08 5.60
C PRO A 79 -0.49 -19.11 6.71
N HIS A 80 -0.43 -19.52 7.98
CA HIS A 80 -0.77 -18.65 9.10
C HIS A 80 0.22 -17.48 9.26
N GLU A 81 1.54 -17.72 9.09
CA GLU A 81 2.56 -16.65 9.11
C GLU A 81 2.35 -15.72 7.89
N TYR A 82 2.03 -16.29 6.73
CA TYR A 82 1.79 -15.53 5.51
C TYR A 82 0.60 -14.59 5.66
N ILE A 83 -0.53 -15.07 6.19
CA ILE A 83 -1.73 -14.24 6.40
C ILE A 83 -1.47 -13.17 7.48
N LEU A 84 -0.79 -13.53 8.58
CA LEU A 84 -0.47 -12.57 9.64
C LEU A 84 0.41 -11.43 9.13
N SER A 85 1.33 -11.73 8.20
CA SER A 85 2.22 -10.73 7.61
C SER A 85 1.49 -9.63 6.82
N PHE A 86 0.25 -9.84 6.35
CA PHE A 86 -0.55 -8.78 5.71
C PHE A 86 -0.90 -7.62 6.66
N PHE A 87 -0.95 -7.91 7.95
CA PHE A 87 -1.27 -6.94 8.99
C PHE A 87 -0.04 -6.37 9.67
N THR A 88 1.10 -7.04 9.59
CA THR A 88 2.35 -6.61 10.25
C THR A 88 3.31 -5.92 9.28
N SER A 89 3.51 -6.47 8.07
CA SER A 89 4.46 -5.95 7.09
C SER A 89 4.25 -4.47 6.69
N PRO A 90 3.02 -3.93 6.65
CA PRO A 90 2.82 -2.54 6.24
C PRO A 90 3.51 -1.52 7.13
N TYR A 91 3.81 -1.86 8.36
CA TYR A 91 4.43 -0.95 9.33
C TYR A 91 5.96 -0.93 9.28
N PHE A 92 6.58 -1.94 8.65
CA PHE A 92 8.04 -2.03 8.51
C PHE A 92 8.49 -1.51 7.15
N HIS A 93 9.63 -0.82 7.12
CA HIS A 93 10.19 -0.25 5.90
C HIS A 93 11.65 -0.64 5.77
N ASN A 94 12.08 -0.87 4.54
CA ASN A 94 13.43 -1.38 4.26
C ASN A 94 14.50 -0.29 4.27
N ASP A 95 14.14 0.93 3.84
CA ASP A 95 15.07 2.02 3.64
C ASP A 95 14.40 3.40 3.73
N PRO A 96 15.19 4.48 3.91
CA PRO A 96 14.69 5.84 3.98
C PRO A 96 13.90 6.32 2.75
N PRO A 97 14.29 6.04 1.51
CA PRO A 97 13.51 6.40 0.33
C PRO A 97 12.11 5.81 0.33
N HIS A 98 11.99 4.52 0.68
CA HIS A 98 10.68 3.85 0.77
C HIS A 98 9.81 4.42 1.90
N LEU A 99 10.40 4.66 3.08
CA LEU A 99 9.68 5.31 4.17
C LEU A 99 9.16 6.70 3.77
N LYS A 100 9.99 7.52 3.12
CA LYS A 100 9.60 8.84 2.63
C LYS A 100 8.44 8.76 1.64
N LEU A 101 8.50 7.82 0.68
CA LEU A 101 7.42 7.60 -0.28
C LEU A 101 6.09 7.31 0.44
N VAL A 102 6.11 6.44 1.44
CA VAL A 102 4.91 6.07 2.20
C VAL A 102 4.40 7.26 3.03
N ILE A 103 5.29 8.00 3.71
CA ILE A 103 4.89 9.19 4.47
C ILE A 103 4.20 10.22 3.56
N TYR A 104 4.83 10.60 2.45
CA TYR A 104 4.25 11.56 1.50
C TYR A 104 2.95 11.02 0.88
N GLY A 105 2.92 9.74 0.54
CA GLY A 105 1.72 9.10 0.01
C GLY A 105 0.56 9.12 0.98
N PHE A 106 0.80 8.89 2.26
CA PHE A 106 -0.23 8.99 3.29
C PHE A 106 -0.67 10.44 3.53
N LEU A 107 0.25 11.39 3.56
CA LEU A 107 -0.06 12.82 3.74
C LEU A 107 -0.81 13.43 2.55
N ILE A 108 -0.68 12.87 1.36
CA ILE A 108 -1.31 13.40 0.14
C ILE A 108 -2.51 12.54 -0.26
N PHE A 109 -2.34 11.23 -0.43
CA PHE A 109 -3.34 10.35 -1.04
C PHE A 109 -4.26 9.69 -0.02
N ALA A 110 -3.68 9.00 0.98
CA ALA A 110 -4.48 8.25 1.94
C ALA A 110 -5.40 9.16 2.76
N GLN A 111 -4.88 10.23 3.32
CA GLN A 111 -5.70 11.19 4.06
C GLN A 111 -6.71 11.92 3.17
N SER A 112 -6.42 12.13 1.87
CA SER A 112 -7.38 12.70 0.93
C SER A 112 -8.53 11.74 0.64
N PHE A 113 -8.25 10.45 0.52
CA PHE A 113 -9.28 9.42 0.41
C PHE A 113 -10.14 9.37 1.68
N GLU A 114 -9.50 9.34 2.84
CA GLU A 114 -10.16 9.35 4.16
C GLU A 114 -11.07 10.57 4.35
N ALA A 115 -10.61 11.75 3.91
CA ALA A 115 -11.36 13.00 3.91
C ALA A 115 -12.66 12.95 3.11
N ARG A 116 -12.72 12.12 2.11
CA ARG A 116 -13.83 12.01 1.16
C ARG A 116 -14.71 10.81 1.41
N SER A 117 -14.23 9.88 2.22
CA SER A 117 -14.96 8.68 2.64
C SER A 117 -15.11 8.65 4.19
N SER A 118 -14.32 7.83 4.84
CA SER A 118 -14.24 7.75 6.30
C SER A 118 -12.94 7.06 6.73
N PRO A 119 -12.49 7.21 7.99
CA PRO A 119 -11.38 6.45 8.55
C PRO A 119 -11.57 4.94 8.43
N LYS A 120 -12.78 4.46 8.71
CA LYS A 120 -13.14 3.04 8.61
C LYS A 120 -13.02 2.51 7.18
N SER A 121 -13.55 3.26 6.20
CA SER A 121 -13.47 2.89 4.78
C SER A 121 -12.03 2.92 4.28
N ALA A 122 -11.22 3.90 4.72
CA ALA A 122 -9.81 3.98 4.37
C ALA A 122 -9.02 2.80 4.93
N MET A 123 -9.20 2.48 6.22
CA MET A 123 -8.56 1.32 6.84
C MET A 123 -8.94 0.01 6.14
N LEU A 124 -10.24 -0.18 5.88
CA LEU A 124 -10.74 -1.39 5.24
C LEU A 124 -10.19 -1.54 3.82
N LEU A 125 -10.25 -0.49 2.99
CA LEU A 125 -9.72 -0.53 1.63
C LEU A 125 -8.20 -0.76 1.61
N PHE A 126 -7.46 -0.15 2.55
CA PHE A 126 -6.03 -0.34 2.70
C PHE A 126 -5.66 -1.80 2.92
N PHE A 127 -6.25 -2.45 3.93
CA PHE A 127 -5.95 -3.85 4.25
C PHE A 127 -6.51 -4.84 3.23
N LEU A 128 -7.69 -4.60 2.66
CA LEU A 128 -8.22 -5.44 1.58
C LEU A 128 -7.32 -5.38 0.34
N SER A 129 -6.78 -4.21 0.00
CA SER A 129 -5.87 -4.06 -1.13
C SER A 129 -4.56 -4.82 -0.90
N ILE A 130 -4.00 -4.78 0.30
CA ILE A 130 -2.81 -5.58 0.66
C ILE A 130 -3.14 -7.06 0.57
N THR A 131 -4.21 -7.51 1.24
CA THR A 131 -4.62 -8.91 1.29
C THR A 131 -4.82 -9.47 -0.12
N PHE A 132 -5.63 -8.80 -0.93
CA PHE A 132 -5.89 -9.22 -2.30
C PHE A 132 -4.61 -9.31 -3.13
N THR A 133 -3.80 -8.26 -3.10
CA THR A 133 -2.57 -8.18 -3.90
C THR A 133 -1.57 -9.24 -3.49
N CYS A 134 -1.34 -9.42 -2.19
CA CYS A 134 -0.39 -10.40 -1.69
C CYS A 134 -0.85 -11.84 -1.97
N LEU A 135 -2.14 -12.14 -1.79
CA LEU A 135 -2.68 -13.45 -2.15
C LEU A 135 -2.55 -13.74 -3.64
N LEU A 136 -2.93 -12.77 -4.49
CA LEU A 136 -2.87 -12.94 -5.95
C LEU A 136 -1.43 -13.15 -6.42
N ILE A 137 -0.50 -12.28 -6.00
CA ILE A 137 0.91 -12.39 -6.38
C ILE A 137 1.52 -13.67 -5.79
N GLY A 138 1.25 -13.98 -4.53
CA GLY A 138 1.71 -15.21 -3.91
C GLY A 138 1.25 -16.45 -4.66
N LEU A 139 -0.02 -16.52 -5.07
CA LEU A 139 -0.55 -17.60 -5.88
C LEU A 139 0.11 -17.70 -7.26
N ILE A 140 0.18 -16.58 -7.99
CA ILE A 140 0.80 -16.52 -9.32
C ILE A 140 2.25 -17.00 -9.26
N MET A 141 3.04 -16.54 -8.27
CA MET A 141 4.46 -16.87 -8.16
C MET A 141 4.67 -18.34 -7.78
N ASN A 142 3.88 -18.89 -6.86
CA ASN A 142 3.99 -20.31 -6.49
C ASN A 142 3.51 -21.23 -7.60
N ILE A 143 2.39 -20.93 -8.25
CA ILE A 143 1.89 -21.73 -9.40
C ILE A 143 2.88 -21.62 -10.56
N GLY A 144 3.39 -20.43 -10.86
CA GLY A 144 4.37 -20.21 -11.92
C GLY A 144 5.65 -21.01 -11.67
N HIS A 145 6.18 -21.00 -10.45
CA HIS A 145 7.33 -21.83 -10.07
C HIS A 145 7.05 -23.34 -10.21
N TYR A 146 5.85 -23.77 -9.83
CA TYR A 146 5.46 -25.18 -10.00
C TYR A 146 5.43 -25.61 -11.48
N LEU A 147 4.97 -24.73 -12.37
CA LEU A 147 4.89 -24.99 -13.81
C LEU A 147 6.22 -24.81 -14.53
N ASP A 148 7.07 -23.89 -14.07
CA ASP A 148 8.39 -23.57 -14.64
C ASP A 148 9.40 -23.32 -13.50
N PRO A 149 9.96 -24.39 -12.91
CA PRO A 149 10.89 -24.29 -11.79
C PRO A 149 12.20 -23.55 -12.10
N ASP A 150 12.59 -23.49 -13.35
CA ASP A 150 13.84 -22.84 -13.80
C ASP A 150 13.66 -21.34 -14.10
N SER A 151 12.44 -20.85 -14.06
CA SER A 151 12.14 -19.44 -14.33
C SER A 151 12.76 -18.51 -13.29
N ALA A 152 13.68 -17.66 -13.72
CA ALA A 152 14.26 -16.62 -12.87
C ALA A 152 13.21 -15.63 -12.32
N LEU A 153 12.11 -15.43 -13.06
CA LEU A 153 10.99 -14.57 -12.61
C LEU A 153 10.32 -15.16 -11.37
N PHE A 154 9.93 -16.43 -11.39
CA PHE A 154 9.21 -17.03 -10.27
C PHE A 154 10.13 -17.28 -9.08
N ASN A 155 11.33 -17.79 -9.31
CA ASN A 155 12.34 -18.01 -8.26
C ASN A 155 12.72 -16.71 -7.56
N GLY A 156 12.99 -15.65 -8.30
CA GLY A 156 13.35 -14.35 -7.73
C GLY A 156 12.24 -13.72 -6.90
N ALA A 157 10.96 -14.05 -7.14
CA ALA A 157 9.84 -13.61 -6.34
C ALA A 157 9.68 -14.42 -5.04
N LEU A 158 9.87 -15.74 -5.11
CA LEU A 158 9.73 -16.63 -3.95
C LEU A 158 10.82 -16.40 -2.90
N ASP A 159 12.01 -16.03 -3.34
CA ASP A 159 13.17 -15.74 -2.48
C ASP A 159 13.20 -14.28 -1.96
N ARG A 160 12.15 -13.52 -2.22
CA ARG A 160 12.09 -12.11 -1.85
C ARG A 160 11.04 -11.83 -0.78
N SER A 161 11.41 -10.99 0.18
CA SER A 161 10.45 -10.41 1.13
C SER A 161 9.86 -9.10 0.63
N PHE A 162 8.60 -8.86 0.99
CA PHE A 162 7.90 -7.60 0.74
C PHE A 162 7.48 -6.99 2.07
N MET A 163 7.67 -5.67 2.21
CA MET A 163 7.23 -4.91 3.38
C MET A 163 6.93 -3.46 3.01
N GLY A 164 6.20 -2.78 3.90
CA GLY A 164 5.81 -1.38 3.76
C GLY A 164 4.37 -1.19 3.30
N GLY A 165 3.83 -0.03 3.63
CA GLY A 165 2.42 0.32 3.37
C GLY A 165 2.13 0.80 1.96
N SER A 166 3.11 0.82 1.05
CA SER A 166 2.94 1.34 -0.31
C SER A 166 1.84 0.61 -1.08
N VAL A 167 1.74 -0.71 -0.97
CA VAL A 167 0.68 -1.50 -1.61
C VAL A 167 -0.70 -1.01 -1.19
N GLY A 168 -0.98 -0.92 0.11
CA GLY A 168 -2.26 -0.41 0.61
C GLY A 168 -2.52 1.05 0.22
N MET A 169 -1.48 1.90 0.22
CA MET A 169 -1.55 3.29 -0.23
C MET A 169 -1.97 3.39 -1.71
N PHE A 170 -1.42 2.55 -2.59
CA PHE A 170 -1.83 2.50 -4.00
C PHE A 170 -3.29 2.06 -4.14
N GLY A 171 -3.80 1.15 -3.31
CA GLY A 171 -5.22 0.81 -3.25
C GLY A 171 -6.10 1.99 -2.89
N LEU A 172 -5.71 2.79 -1.88
CA LEU A 172 -6.40 4.02 -1.52
C LEU A 172 -6.37 5.06 -2.65
N LEU A 173 -5.25 5.20 -3.35
CA LEU A 173 -5.12 6.09 -4.51
C LEU A 173 -6.03 5.64 -5.66
N GLY A 174 -6.19 4.32 -5.87
CA GLY A 174 -7.17 3.75 -6.79
C GLY A 174 -8.59 4.17 -6.45
N GLY A 175 -9.00 4.02 -5.20
CA GLY A 175 -10.31 4.47 -4.70
C GLY A 175 -10.51 5.99 -4.83
N LEU A 176 -9.47 6.77 -4.51
CA LEU A 176 -9.48 8.23 -4.61
C LEU A 176 -9.76 8.74 -6.03
N SER A 177 -9.40 7.97 -7.05
CA SER A 177 -9.63 8.32 -8.47
C SER A 177 -11.10 8.62 -8.79
N HIS A 178 -12.04 7.98 -8.09
CA HIS A 178 -13.49 8.19 -8.30
C HIS A 178 -14.00 9.56 -7.84
N TYR A 179 -13.23 10.25 -7.03
CA TYR A 179 -13.56 11.62 -6.59
C TYR A 179 -13.04 12.69 -7.56
N SER A 180 -12.25 12.30 -8.58
CA SER A 180 -11.86 13.17 -9.69
C SER A 180 -12.99 13.37 -10.68
N ARG A 181 -13.03 14.55 -11.31
CA ARG A 181 -13.91 14.82 -12.47
C ARG A 181 -13.59 13.92 -13.65
N LYS A 182 -12.30 13.63 -13.88
CA LYS A 182 -11.80 12.71 -14.90
C LYS A 182 -11.21 11.48 -14.21
N LYS A 183 -12.07 10.50 -13.89
CA LYS A 183 -11.69 9.33 -13.10
C LYS A 183 -10.49 8.53 -13.64
N TRP A 184 -10.22 8.59 -14.96
CA TRP A 184 -9.10 7.91 -15.60
C TRP A 184 -7.78 8.69 -15.59
N LEU A 185 -7.80 9.97 -15.16
CA LEU A 185 -6.59 10.79 -15.11
C LEU A 185 -5.56 10.22 -14.11
N ILE A 186 -5.99 9.88 -12.90
CA ILE A 186 -5.10 9.31 -11.88
C ILE A 186 -4.58 7.92 -12.30
N PRO A 187 -5.42 6.98 -12.79
CA PRO A 187 -4.94 5.72 -13.36
C PRO A 187 -3.84 5.91 -14.42
N SER A 188 -4.04 6.83 -15.37
CA SER A 188 -3.04 7.10 -16.40
C SER A 188 -1.71 7.61 -15.82
N ILE A 189 -1.78 8.53 -14.85
CA ILE A 189 -0.59 9.07 -14.17
C ILE A 189 0.14 7.95 -13.40
N VAL A 190 -0.60 7.10 -12.69
CA VAL A 190 0.01 6.01 -11.91
C VAL A 190 0.69 4.98 -12.81
N VAL A 191 0.05 4.58 -13.90
CA VAL A 191 0.67 3.67 -14.88
C VAL A 191 1.94 4.27 -15.48
N MET A 192 1.91 5.54 -15.89
CA MET A 192 3.09 6.24 -16.39
C MET A 192 4.21 6.34 -15.34
N PHE A 193 3.86 6.63 -14.09
CA PHE A 193 4.81 6.71 -12.97
C PHE A 193 5.47 5.35 -12.70
N GLU A 194 4.71 4.25 -12.69
CA GLU A 194 5.25 2.90 -12.48
C GLU A 194 6.13 2.45 -13.66
N ILE A 195 5.76 2.77 -14.90
CA ILE A 195 6.60 2.54 -16.08
C ILE A 195 7.91 3.34 -15.96
N TRP A 196 7.82 4.62 -15.62
CA TRP A 196 8.99 5.46 -15.38
C TRP A 196 9.91 4.86 -14.31
N ASN A 197 9.37 4.53 -13.15
CA ASN A 197 10.15 3.93 -12.05
C ASN A 197 10.81 2.61 -12.47
N ARG A 198 10.12 1.80 -13.25
CA ARG A 198 10.65 0.51 -13.72
C ARG A 198 11.84 0.70 -14.65
N TYR A 199 11.74 1.61 -15.62
CA TYR A 199 12.76 1.76 -16.67
C TYR A 199 13.90 2.70 -16.28
N PHE A 200 13.63 3.77 -15.55
CA PHE A 200 14.62 4.80 -15.24
C PHE A 200 15.19 4.71 -13.82
N ASN A 201 14.42 4.23 -12.86
CA ASN A 201 14.88 4.12 -11.46
C ASN A 201 15.22 2.66 -11.07
N GLY A 202 15.14 1.71 -12.00
CA GLY A 202 15.46 0.30 -11.76
C GLY A 202 14.54 -0.38 -10.76
N MET A 203 13.30 0.13 -10.59
CA MET A 203 12.36 -0.48 -9.66
C MET A 203 12.09 -1.94 -10.02
N ASN A 204 12.05 -2.80 -9.02
CA ASN A 204 11.83 -4.21 -9.23
C ASN A 204 10.43 -4.49 -9.79
N ILE A 205 10.33 -5.41 -10.76
CA ILE A 205 9.08 -5.77 -11.44
C ILE A 205 7.99 -6.21 -10.46
N TYR A 206 8.34 -6.94 -9.39
CA TYR A 206 7.37 -7.42 -8.41
C TYR A 206 6.73 -6.27 -7.61
N ILE A 207 7.49 -5.20 -7.33
CA ILE A 207 6.98 -4.00 -6.66
C ILE A 207 5.99 -3.30 -7.59
N THR A 208 6.37 -3.09 -8.86
CA THR A 208 5.49 -2.50 -9.88
C THR A 208 4.19 -3.31 -10.03
N MET A 209 4.28 -4.64 -10.12
CA MET A 209 3.11 -5.52 -10.14
C MET A 209 2.24 -5.35 -8.90
N GLY A 210 2.85 -5.29 -7.71
CA GLY A 210 2.16 -5.07 -6.44
C GLY A 210 1.40 -3.74 -6.41
N HIS A 211 2.05 -2.66 -6.79
CA HIS A 211 1.46 -1.33 -6.84
C HIS A 211 0.29 -1.25 -7.83
N LEU A 212 0.47 -1.72 -9.07
CA LEU A 212 -0.57 -1.68 -10.10
C LEU A 212 -1.75 -2.58 -9.76
N THR A 213 -1.50 -3.81 -9.28
CA THR A 213 -2.56 -4.73 -8.86
C THR A 213 -3.40 -4.11 -7.75
N SER A 214 -2.75 -3.58 -6.71
CA SER A 214 -3.42 -2.93 -5.59
C SER A 214 -4.21 -1.69 -6.03
N PHE A 215 -3.60 -0.86 -6.89
CA PHE A 215 -4.25 0.32 -7.42
C PHE A 215 -5.54 -0.01 -8.17
N PHE A 216 -5.49 -0.95 -9.12
CA PHE A 216 -6.66 -1.34 -9.90
C PHE A 216 -7.70 -2.08 -9.06
N PHE A 217 -7.27 -2.90 -8.10
CA PHE A 217 -8.19 -3.49 -7.13
C PHE A 217 -8.96 -2.42 -6.36
N GLY A 218 -8.27 -1.42 -5.79
CA GLY A 218 -8.90 -0.31 -5.07
C GLY A 218 -9.81 0.52 -5.97
N PHE A 219 -9.42 0.77 -7.22
CA PHE A 219 -10.24 1.46 -8.20
C PHE A 219 -11.54 0.71 -8.50
N ILE A 220 -11.47 -0.60 -8.74
CA ILE A 220 -12.63 -1.44 -9.05
C ILE A 220 -13.53 -1.58 -7.82
N LEU A 221 -12.95 -1.99 -6.69
CA LEU A 221 -13.72 -2.23 -5.46
C LEU A 221 -14.47 -0.96 -5.01
N TRP A 222 -13.82 0.20 -5.03
CA TRP A 222 -14.45 1.45 -4.63
C TRP A 222 -15.54 1.90 -5.60
N SER A 223 -15.42 1.58 -6.88
CA SER A 223 -16.49 1.80 -7.87
C SER A 223 -17.78 1.03 -7.52
N TYR A 224 -17.63 -0.22 -7.06
CA TYR A 224 -18.78 -1.01 -6.60
C TYR A 224 -19.32 -0.46 -5.28
N TRP A 225 -18.46 -0.15 -4.31
CA TRP A 225 -18.86 0.37 -3.00
C TRP A 225 -19.72 1.63 -3.12
N LEU A 226 -19.31 2.60 -3.92
CA LEU A 226 -20.06 3.83 -4.15
C LEU A 226 -21.45 3.62 -4.76
N LYS A 227 -21.71 2.48 -5.42
CA LYS A 227 -23.04 2.17 -5.95
C LYS A 227 -24.03 1.74 -4.87
N TYR A 228 -23.54 1.25 -3.73
CA TYR A 228 -24.39 0.77 -2.62
C TYR A 228 -24.55 1.81 -1.51
N GLU A 229 -23.75 2.87 -1.48
CA GLU A 229 -23.87 3.96 -0.51
C GLU A 229 -24.82 5.10 -1.01
N ASN A 230 -25.23 5.08 -2.27
CA ASN A 230 -26.20 6.02 -2.88
C ASN A 230 -27.53 5.34 -3.16
#